data_00ee7d09abd4f5c94ab857cfe0fa04da
#
_entry.id   00ee7d09abd4f5c94ab857cfe0fa04da
#
_cell.length_a   1.000
_cell.length_b   1.000
_cell.length_c   1.000
_cell.angle_alpha   90.00
_cell.angle_beta   90.00
_cell.angle_gamma   90.00
#
_symmetry.space_group_name_H-M   'P 1'
#
loop_
_entity.id
_entity.type
_entity.pdbx_description
1 polymer ?
#
loop_
_entity_poly.entity_id
_entity_poly.type
_entity_poly.pdbx_seq_one_letter_code
_entity_poly.pdbx_strand_id
1 'polypeptide(L)'
;VFLFLNIINFVDRNILFAFGDTIKTEFSLSNTQWGLLTGLVFLFSYSVASVFIGVLGDRFSRTKIIGIGIIFWSAMTSLTGLAKNISTLFISRALIGVGESSLSPNAMSMLSDVFPQERRGLATAIYYLGIPLGVGFGFLIASVLGPILGWRTIFISLGVIGIVIGACIYFMTEPARGSFDKKNSQSLEQQKISEIVKLAFKSITNSKSLWLIMLG
;
A
#
# COMPACT_ATOMS: atom_id res chain seq x y z
N VAL A 1 2.98 -11.04 11.01
CA VAL A 1 2.42 -9.68 10.93
C VAL A 1 2.42 -9.20 9.48
N PHE A 2 3.57 -9.06 8.78
CA PHE A 2 3.63 -8.45 7.43
C PHE A 2 2.82 -9.21 6.36
N LEU A 3 2.80 -10.56 6.37
CA LEU A 3 1.91 -11.34 5.52
C LEU A 3 0.44 -10.92 5.71
N PHE A 4 0.00 -10.83 6.97
CA PHE A 4 -1.37 -10.44 7.31
C PHE A 4 -1.71 -9.02 6.83
N LEU A 5 -0.80 -8.06 7.04
CA LEU A 5 -0.98 -6.68 6.54
C LEU A 5 -1.06 -6.65 5.01
N ASN A 6 -0.26 -7.46 4.33
CA ASN A 6 -0.30 -7.54 2.88
C ASN A 6 -1.59 -8.19 2.37
N ILE A 7 -2.14 -9.20 3.07
CA ILE A 7 -3.45 -9.75 2.77
C ILE A 7 -4.52 -8.66 2.85
N ILE A 8 -4.57 -7.90 3.95
CA ILE A 8 -5.56 -6.81 4.12
C ILE A 8 -5.41 -5.76 3.02
N ASN A 9 -4.17 -5.36 2.71
CA ASN A 9 -3.90 -4.40 1.66
C ASN A 9 -4.47 -4.88 0.31
N PHE A 10 -4.28 -6.15 -0.04
CA PHE A 10 -4.80 -6.69 -1.29
C PHE A 10 -6.30 -7.01 -1.25
N VAL A 11 -6.90 -7.27 -0.08
CA VAL A 11 -8.35 -7.29 0.10
C VAL A 11 -8.94 -5.93 -0.25
N ASP A 12 -8.46 -4.85 0.39
CA ASP A 12 -8.93 -3.48 0.15
C ASP A 12 -8.80 -3.06 -1.31
N ARG A 13 -7.70 -3.45 -1.95
CA ARG A 13 -7.43 -3.16 -3.36
C ARG A 13 -8.40 -3.86 -4.29
N ASN A 14 -8.71 -5.13 -4.02
CA ASN A 14 -9.48 -5.99 -4.92
C ASN A 14 -10.98 -5.99 -4.65
N ILE A 15 -11.43 -5.58 -3.48
CA ILE A 15 -12.86 -5.48 -3.17
C ILE A 15 -13.59 -4.51 -4.11
N LEU A 16 -12.90 -3.46 -4.58
CA LEU A 16 -13.44 -2.53 -5.57
C LEU A 16 -13.74 -3.22 -6.89
N PHE A 17 -12.84 -4.10 -7.34
CA PHE A 17 -13.04 -4.87 -8.57
C PHE A 17 -14.18 -5.88 -8.42
N ALA A 18 -14.31 -6.50 -7.26
CA ALA A 18 -15.35 -7.47 -6.98
C ALA A 18 -16.77 -6.86 -7.02
N PHE A 19 -16.90 -5.57 -6.69
CA PHE A 19 -18.15 -4.81 -6.82
C PHE A 19 -18.23 -3.94 -8.07
N GLY A 20 -17.38 -4.21 -9.07
CA GLY A 20 -17.21 -3.36 -10.24
C GLY A 20 -18.50 -3.06 -10.99
N ASP A 21 -19.29 -4.07 -11.30
CA ASP A 21 -20.56 -3.90 -12.05
C ASP A 21 -21.59 -3.08 -11.25
N THR A 22 -21.69 -3.34 -9.96
CA THR A 22 -22.60 -2.61 -9.06
C THR A 22 -22.23 -1.11 -9.00
N ILE A 23 -20.95 -0.82 -8.78
CA ILE A 23 -20.46 0.56 -8.67
C ILE A 23 -20.57 1.29 -10.02
N LYS A 24 -20.19 0.64 -11.12
CA LYS A 24 -20.32 1.20 -12.46
C LYS A 24 -21.76 1.57 -12.79
N THR A 25 -22.70 0.69 -12.48
CA THR A 25 -24.13 0.92 -12.74
C THR A 25 -24.66 2.03 -11.87
N GLU A 26 -24.34 2.03 -10.58
CA GLU A 26 -24.87 3.02 -9.62
C GLU A 26 -24.39 4.45 -9.93
N PHE A 27 -23.15 4.62 -10.33
CA PHE A 27 -22.57 5.92 -10.66
C PHE A 27 -22.56 6.23 -12.16
N SER A 28 -23.15 5.35 -12.99
CA SER A 28 -23.19 5.49 -14.45
C SER A 28 -21.80 5.72 -15.06
N LEU A 29 -20.77 4.96 -14.57
CA LEU A 29 -19.40 5.12 -15.00
C LEU A 29 -19.18 4.53 -16.39
N SER A 30 -18.56 5.29 -17.28
CA SER A 30 -18.03 4.76 -18.54
C SER A 30 -16.88 3.79 -18.31
N ASN A 31 -16.58 2.92 -19.29
CA ASN A 31 -15.43 2.02 -19.20
C ASN A 31 -14.10 2.78 -19.01
N THR A 32 -13.97 3.96 -19.63
CA THR A 32 -12.80 4.83 -19.46
C THR A 32 -12.69 5.35 -18.04
N GLN A 33 -13.78 5.85 -17.46
CA GLN A 33 -13.79 6.33 -16.07
C GLN A 33 -13.48 5.20 -15.09
N TRP A 34 -14.03 4.00 -15.33
CA TRP A 34 -13.72 2.83 -14.53
C TRP A 34 -12.24 2.44 -14.61
N GLY A 35 -11.67 2.40 -15.81
CA GLY A 35 -10.24 2.14 -16.00
C GLY A 35 -9.34 3.18 -15.35
N LEU A 36 -9.72 4.46 -15.40
CA LEU A 36 -9.01 5.54 -14.70
C LEU A 36 -9.08 5.36 -13.17
N LEU A 37 -10.26 5.08 -12.64
CA LEU A 37 -10.49 4.91 -11.21
C LEU A 37 -9.70 3.73 -10.64
N THR A 38 -9.75 2.58 -11.32
CA THR A 38 -9.13 1.33 -10.84
C THR A 38 -7.65 1.23 -11.16
N GLY A 39 -7.19 1.88 -12.24
CA GLY A 39 -5.83 1.84 -12.74
C GLY A 39 -5.04 3.11 -12.43
N LEU A 40 -5.10 4.08 -13.35
CA LEU A 40 -4.19 5.23 -13.37
C LEU A 40 -4.23 6.07 -12.10
N VAL A 41 -5.41 6.40 -11.59
CA VAL A 41 -5.54 7.25 -10.40
C VAL A 41 -4.85 6.62 -9.19
N PHE A 42 -5.09 5.33 -8.98
CA PHE A 42 -4.46 4.59 -7.90
C PHE A 42 -2.95 4.42 -8.11
N LEU A 43 -2.54 3.92 -9.29
CA LEU A 43 -1.13 3.64 -9.57
C LEU A 43 -0.27 4.90 -9.54
N PHE A 44 -0.77 6.01 -10.09
CA PHE A 44 -0.05 7.27 -10.08
C PHE A 44 0.16 7.79 -8.67
N SER A 45 -0.91 7.89 -7.86
CA SER A 45 -0.82 8.36 -6.49
C SER A 45 0.06 7.45 -5.62
N TYR A 46 -0.07 6.13 -5.76
CA TYR A 46 0.77 5.13 -5.10
C TYR A 46 2.24 5.30 -5.47
N SER A 47 2.57 5.39 -6.76
CA SER A 47 3.95 5.48 -7.24
C SER A 47 4.63 6.76 -6.78
N VAL A 48 3.94 7.89 -6.91
CA VAL A 48 4.47 9.18 -6.45
C VAL A 48 4.69 9.16 -4.94
N ALA A 49 3.69 8.73 -4.16
CA ALA A 49 3.79 8.71 -2.71
C ALA A 49 4.86 7.72 -2.20
N SER A 50 5.03 6.56 -2.86
CA SER A 50 5.99 5.54 -2.43
C SER A 50 7.43 6.04 -2.39
N VAL A 51 7.81 6.94 -3.30
CA VAL A 51 9.16 7.55 -3.33
C VAL A 51 9.38 8.40 -2.06
N PHE A 52 8.42 9.24 -1.71
CA PHE A 52 8.53 10.11 -0.52
C PHE A 52 8.44 9.30 0.77
N ILE A 53 7.53 8.34 0.84
CA ILE A 53 7.33 7.51 2.02
C ILE A 53 8.52 6.57 2.24
N GLY A 54 9.17 6.07 1.19
CA GLY A 54 10.42 5.34 1.30
C GLY A 54 11.50 6.16 2.00
N VAL A 55 11.72 7.40 1.57
CA VAL A 55 12.68 8.33 2.20
C VAL A 55 12.30 8.67 3.65
N LEU A 56 11.01 8.81 3.95
CA LEU A 56 10.55 9.00 5.34
C LEU A 56 10.85 7.77 6.20
N GLY A 57 10.72 6.57 5.65
CA GLY A 57 11.05 5.31 6.32
C GLY A 57 12.51 5.20 6.75
N ASP A 58 13.43 5.86 6.03
CA ASP A 58 14.85 5.89 6.40
C ASP A 58 15.13 6.74 7.64
N ARG A 59 14.28 7.74 7.91
CA ARG A 59 14.49 8.73 9.00
C ARG A 59 13.59 8.53 10.21
N PHE A 60 12.36 8.11 9.99
CA PHE A 60 11.35 7.97 11.04
C PHE A 60 11.05 6.50 11.33
N SER A 61 10.33 6.24 12.41
CA SER A 61 9.89 4.89 12.77
C SER A 61 9.02 4.30 11.66
N ARG A 62 9.51 3.21 11.04
CA ARG A 62 8.80 2.50 9.96
C ARG A 62 7.49 1.89 10.44
N THR A 63 7.47 1.40 11.69
CA THR A 63 6.27 0.86 12.31
C THR A 63 5.18 1.93 12.42
N LYS A 64 5.56 3.15 12.84
CA LYS A 64 4.62 4.27 12.92
C LYS A 64 4.15 4.72 11.55
N ILE A 65 5.03 4.77 10.54
CA ILE A 65 4.67 5.11 9.16
C ILE A 65 3.67 4.10 8.61
N ILE A 66 3.91 2.80 8.80
CA ILE A 66 2.97 1.74 8.39
C ILE A 66 1.64 1.91 9.13
N GLY A 67 1.66 2.09 10.46
CA GLY A 67 0.45 2.26 11.26
C GLY A 67 -0.41 3.45 10.82
N ILE A 68 0.21 4.63 10.64
CA ILE A 68 -0.46 5.84 10.12
C ILE A 68 -1.00 5.59 8.71
N GLY A 69 -0.20 4.97 7.84
CA GLY A 69 -0.62 4.63 6.47
C GLY A 69 -1.85 3.72 6.48
N ILE A 70 -1.87 2.67 7.32
CA ILE A 70 -3.02 1.76 7.45
C ILE A 70 -4.26 2.54 7.92
N ILE A 71 -4.16 3.36 8.97
CA ILE A 71 -5.27 4.18 9.46
C ILE A 71 -5.79 5.08 8.35
N PHE A 72 -4.89 5.74 7.62
CA PHE A 72 -5.24 6.69 6.58
C PHE A 72 -5.94 6.01 5.39
N TRP A 73 -5.36 4.93 4.80
CA TRP A 73 -6.03 4.28 3.67
C TRP A 73 -7.35 3.63 4.09
N SER A 74 -7.43 3.07 5.32
CA SER A 74 -8.65 2.45 5.82
C SER A 74 -9.77 3.48 6.06
N ALA A 75 -9.44 4.69 6.51
CA ALA A 75 -10.38 5.81 6.56
C ALA A 75 -10.89 6.18 5.16
N MET A 76 -10.01 6.18 4.15
CA MET A 76 -10.38 6.43 2.75
C MET A 76 -11.19 5.28 2.14
N THR A 77 -10.94 4.03 2.57
CA THR A 77 -11.77 2.86 2.22
C THR A 77 -13.19 3.04 2.78
N SER A 78 -13.32 3.46 4.04
CA SER A 78 -14.64 3.80 4.61
C SER A 78 -15.31 4.96 3.84
N LEU A 79 -14.55 5.98 3.46
CA LEU A 79 -15.05 7.11 2.67
C LEU A 79 -15.56 6.65 1.29
N THR A 80 -14.91 5.64 0.68
CA THR A 80 -15.41 5.02 -0.56
C THR A 80 -16.81 4.44 -0.35
N GLY A 81 -17.06 3.74 0.76
CA GLY A 81 -18.40 3.23 1.11
C GLY A 81 -19.46 4.31 1.33
N LEU A 82 -19.02 5.51 1.73
CA LEU A 82 -19.88 6.68 1.95
C LEU A 82 -20.04 7.56 0.69
N ALA A 83 -19.41 7.21 -0.43
CA ALA A 83 -19.43 8.02 -1.63
C ALA A 83 -20.84 8.18 -2.20
N LYS A 84 -21.21 9.44 -2.49
CA LYS A 84 -22.48 9.83 -3.12
C LYS A 84 -22.30 10.32 -4.55
N ASN A 85 -21.07 10.53 -5.00
CA ASN A 85 -20.75 11.05 -6.32
C ASN A 85 -19.40 10.49 -6.82
N ILE A 86 -19.19 10.63 -8.12
CA ILE A 86 -17.96 10.15 -8.79
C ILE A 86 -16.71 10.80 -8.22
N SER A 87 -16.74 12.09 -7.92
CA SER A 87 -15.56 12.81 -7.40
C SER A 87 -15.07 12.21 -6.08
N THR A 88 -15.99 11.85 -5.18
CA THR A 88 -15.64 11.21 -3.91
C THR A 88 -14.97 9.86 -4.15
N LEU A 89 -15.43 9.05 -5.12
CA LEU A 89 -14.79 7.79 -5.48
C LEU A 89 -13.36 8.00 -5.99
N PHE A 90 -13.14 8.99 -6.86
CA PHE A 90 -11.81 9.29 -7.41
C PHE A 90 -10.85 9.81 -6.34
N ILE A 91 -11.31 10.72 -5.49
CA ILE A 91 -10.49 11.28 -4.40
C ILE A 91 -10.14 10.19 -3.39
N SER A 92 -11.11 9.41 -2.93
CA SER A 92 -10.84 8.33 -1.99
C SER A 92 -9.85 7.31 -2.58
N ARG A 93 -10.00 6.95 -3.87
CA ARG A 93 -9.10 6.01 -4.55
C ARG A 93 -7.67 6.52 -4.67
N ALA A 94 -7.49 7.82 -5.01
CA ALA A 94 -6.17 8.45 -5.03
C ALA A 94 -5.53 8.44 -3.64
N LEU A 95 -6.29 8.79 -2.62
CA LEU A 95 -5.80 8.85 -1.24
C LEU A 95 -5.53 7.45 -0.65
N ILE A 96 -6.31 6.42 -1.02
CA ILE A 96 -5.99 5.03 -0.70
C ILE A 96 -4.60 4.67 -1.25
N GLY A 97 -4.31 5.01 -2.53
CA GLY A 97 -3.00 4.79 -3.14
C GLY A 97 -1.86 5.43 -2.35
N VAL A 98 -2.05 6.67 -1.88
CA VAL A 98 -1.07 7.35 -1.01
C VAL A 98 -0.86 6.58 0.30
N GLY A 99 -1.91 6.18 0.99
CA GLY A 99 -1.80 5.44 2.26
C GLY A 99 -1.14 4.07 2.10
N GLU A 100 -1.57 3.29 1.10
CA GLU A 100 -1.06 1.94 0.84
C GLU A 100 0.43 1.92 0.46
N SER A 101 0.94 3.00 -0.14
CA SER A 101 2.35 3.12 -0.49
C SER A 101 3.29 3.08 0.72
N SER A 102 2.75 3.24 1.94
CA SER A 102 3.53 3.16 3.19
C SER A 102 3.96 1.73 3.55
N LEU A 103 3.23 0.71 3.09
CA LEU A 103 3.43 -0.65 3.57
C LEU A 103 4.66 -1.31 2.95
N SER A 104 4.70 -1.46 1.62
CA SER A 104 5.70 -2.31 0.96
C SER A 104 7.16 -1.86 1.18
N PRO A 105 7.55 -0.59 0.98
CA PRO A 105 8.94 -0.19 1.16
C PRO A 105 9.41 -0.35 2.61
N ASN A 106 8.57 0.01 3.58
CA ASN A 106 8.90 -0.11 4.99
C ASN A 106 8.92 -1.57 5.46
N ALA A 107 7.98 -2.41 4.99
CA ALA A 107 7.95 -3.84 5.30
C ALA A 107 9.20 -4.55 4.76
N MET A 108 9.63 -4.27 3.52
CA MET A 108 10.84 -4.86 2.94
C MET A 108 12.09 -4.42 3.71
N SER A 109 12.19 -3.15 4.07
CA SER A 109 13.27 -2.64 4.91
C SER A 109 13.33 -3.34 6.27
N MET A 110 12.19 -3.51 6.95
CA MET A 110 12.12 -4.20 8.25
C MET A 110 12.41 -5.70 8.13
N LEU A 111 11.98 -6.37 7.05
CA LEU A 111 12.30 -7.77 6.81
C LEU A 111 13.82 -7.99 6.62
N SER A 112 14.49 -7.05 5.96
CA SER A 112 15.96 -7.12 5.82
C SER A 112 16.71 -6.95 7.14
N ASP A 113 16.13 -6.25 8.12
CA ASP A 113 16.70 -6.09 9.44
C ASP A 113 16.49 -7.31 10.35
N VAL A 114 15.37 -8.04 10.15
CA VAL A 114 14.97 -9.16 11.03
C VAL A 114 15.52 -10.50 10.55
N PHE A 115 15.77 -10.63 9.23
CA PHE A 115 16.22 -11.90 8.64
C PHE A 115 17.64 -11.78 8.07
N PRO A 116 18.50 -12.79 8.32
CA PRO A 116 19.82 -12.87 7.70
C PRO A 116 19.68 -13.04 6.17
N GLN A 117 20.73 -12.68 5.44
CA GLN A 117 20.71 -12.58 3.97
C GLN A 117 20.23 -13.88 3.30
N GLU A 118 20.59 -15.05 3.83
CA GLU A 118 20.21 -16.37 3.31
C GLU A 118 18.69 -16.64 3.40
N ARG A 119 18.00 -16.01 4.35
CA ARG A 119 16.56 -16.21 4.61
C ARG A 119 15.67 -15.06 4.13
N ARG A 120 16.25 -13.95 3.66
CA ARG A 120 15.49 -12.79 3.16
C ARG A 120 14.58 -13.15 1.99
N GLY A 121 15.06 -14.01 1.07
CA GLY A 121 14.24 -14.48 -0.05
C GLY A 121 12.98 -15.21 0.39
N LEU A 122 13.09 -16.12 1.37
CA LEU A 122 11.95 -16.84 1.92
C LEU A 122 10.97 -15.89 2.65
N ALA A 123 11.50 -14.98 3.49
CA ALA A 123 10.68 -14.00 4.21
C ALA A 123 9.90 -13.10 3.25
N THR A 124 10.54 -12.65 2.18
CA THR A 124 9.92 -11.87 1.11
C THR A 124 8.86 -12.68 0.33
N ALA A 125 9.15 -13.95 0.03
CA ALA A 125 8.19 -14.83 -0.63
C ALA A 125 6.94 -15.03 0.24
N ILE A 126 7.11 -15.27 1.55
CA ILE A 126 5.99 -15.36 2.50
C ILE A 126 5.19 -14.05 2.53
N TYR A 127 5.85 -12.90 2.54
CA TYR A 127 5.17 -11.61 2.46
C TYR A 127 4.30 -11.50 1.21
N TYR A 128 4.84 -11.87 0.05
CA TYR A 128 4.12 -11.76 -1.23
C TYR A 128 3.02 -12.82 -1.42
N LEU A 129 2.98 -13.90 -0.64
CA LEU A 129 1.79 -14.78 -0.58
C LEU A 129 0.53 -14.01 -0.16
N GLY A 130 0.69 -12.87 0.49
CA GLY A 130 -0.43 -11.97 0.81
C GLY A 130 -1.19 -11.47 -0.42
N ILE A 131 -0.54 -11.41 -1.60
CA ILE A 131 -1.19 -10.97 -2.85
C ILE A 131 -2.31 -11.94 -3.27
N PRO A 132 -2.02 -13.21 -3.63
CA PRO A 132 -3.08 -14.13 -4.07
C PRO A 132 -4.10 -14.41 -2.97
N LEU A 133 -3.68 -14.46 -1.70
CA LEU A 133 -4.60 -14.64 -0.58
C LEU A 133 -5.52 -13.44 -0.44
N GLY A 134 -5.01 -12.21 -0.49
CA GLY A 134 -5.81 -11.00 -0.40
C GLY A 134 -6.79 -10.84 -1.56
N VAL A 135 -6.36 -11.17 -2.79
CA VAL A 135 -7.25 -11.22 -3.96
C VAL A 135 -8.39 -12.23 -3.70
N GLY A 136 -8.05 -13.47 -3.31
CA GLY A 136 -9.04 -14.51 -3.04
C GLY A 136 -10.02 -14.13 -1.93
N PHE A 137 -9.54 -13.60 -0.82
CA PHE A 137 -10.39 -13.13 0.29
C PHE A 137 -11.25 -11.93 -0.12
N GLY A 138 -10.74 -11.00 -0.92
CA GLY A 138 -11.52 -9.88 -1.44
C GLY A 138 -12.75 -10.33 -2.23
N PHE A 139 -12.56 -11.25 -3.18
CA PHE A 139 -13.67 -11.82 -3.96
C PHE A 139 -14.57 -12.71 -3.10
N LEU A 140 -14.03 -13.47 -2.15
CA LEU A 140 -14.83 -14.29 -1.23
C LEU A 140 -15.74 -13.42 -0.35
N ILE A 141 -15.22 -12.35 0.25
CA ILE A 141 -15.99 -11.39 1.04
C ILE A 141 -17.10 -10.77 0.20
N ALA A 142 -16.80 -10.35 -1.02
CA ALA A 142 -17.79 -9.75 -1.91
C ALA A 142 -18.88 -10.76 -2.31
N SER A 143 -18.54 -12.00 -2.61
CA SER A 143 -19.51 -13.02 -3.05
C SER A 143 -20.42 -13.49 -1.92
N VAL A 144 -19.88 -13.66 -0.70
CA VAL A 144 -20.64 -14.18 0.45
C VAL A 144 -21.41 -13.07 1.17
N LEU A 145 -20.74 -11.94 1.45
CA LEU A 145 -21.33 -10.86 2.24
C LEU A 145 -22.00 -9.79 1.39
N GLY A 146 -21.62 -9.67 0.12
CA GLY A 146 -22.15 -8.65 -0.79
C GLY A 146 -23.68 -8.69 -0.92
N PRO A 147 -24.30 -9.86 -1.18
CA PRO A 147 -25.77 -9.98 -1.27
C PRO A 147 -26.50 -9.63 0.01
N ILE A 148 -25.86 -9.76 1.16
CA ILE A 148 -26.47 -9.58 2.50
C ILE A 148 -26.30 -8.12 2.97
N LEU A 149 -25.07 -7.58 2.87
CA LEU A 149 -24.71 -6.32 3.49
C LEU A 149 -24.65 -5.15 2.47
N GLY A 150 -24.52 -5.47 1.20
CA GLY A 150 -24.24 -4.50 0.17
C GLY A 150 -22.79 -3.99 0.19
N TRP A 151 -22.34 -3.46 -0.94
CA TRP A 151 -20.94 -3.03 -1.11
C TRP A 151 -20.54 -1.88 -0.17
N ARG A 152 -21.44 -0.94 0.10
CA ARG A 152 -21.16 0.20 0.98
C ARG A 152 -20.80 -0.22 2.40
N THR A 153 -21.61 -1.10 2.98
CA THR A 153 -21.39 -1.60 4.34
C THR A 153 -20.08 -2.38 4.43
N ILE A 154 -19.73 -3.14 3.40
CA ILE A 154 -18.47 -3.88 3.36
C ILE A 154 -17.27 -2.93 3.34
N PHE A 155 -17.29 -1.89 2.50
CA PHE A 155 -16.21 -0.88 2.48
C PHE A 155 -16.06 -0.16 3.82
N ILE A 156 -17.18 0.23 4.45
CA ILE A 156 -17.14 0.87 5.77
C ILE A 156 -16.58 -0.09 6.82
N SER A 157 -17.02 -1.35 6.83
CA SER A 157 -16.57 -2.35 7.80
C SER A 157 -15.08 -2.66 7.65
N LEU A 158 -14.59 -2.85 6.42
CA LEU A 158 -13.17 -3.06 6.14
C LEU A 158 -12.34 -1.87 6.61
N GLY A 159 -12.79 -0.65 6.34
CA GLY A 159 -12.10 0.54 6.79
C GLY A 159 -12.06 0.68 8.31
N VAL A 160 -13.16 0.41 9.02
CA VAL A 160 -13.18 0.43 10.50
C VAL A 160 -12.23 -0.62 11.08
N ILE A 161 -12.27 -1.86 10.58
CA ILE A 161 -11.36 -2.93 10.99
C ILE A 161 -9.90 -2.52 10.73
N GLY A 162 -9.62 -1.97 9.55
CA GLY A 162 -8.28 -1.51 9.19
C GLY A 162 -7.76 -0.39 10.08
N ILE A 163 -8.61 0.57 10.48
CA ILE A 163 -8.23 1.63 11.44
C ILE A 163 -7.77 1.00 12.78
N VAL A 164 -8.50 0.03 13.30
CA VAL A 164 -8.14 -0.68 14.55
C VAL A 164 -6.79 -1.38 14.38
N ILE A 165 -6.60 -2.09 13.27
CA ILE A 165 -5.33 -2.78 12.97
C ILE A 165 -4.19 -1.77 12.85
N GLY A 166 -4.39 -0.66 12.15
CA GLY A 166 -3.39 0.40 12.00
C GLY A 166 -3.01 1.01 13.35
N ALA A 167 -3.97 1.23 14.24
CA ALA A 167 -3.71 1.68 15.60
C ALA A 167 -2.87 0.65 16.39
N CYS A 168 -3.18 -0.63 16.30
CA CYS A 168 -2.36 -1.68 16.92
C CYS A 168 -0.92 -1.68 16.38
N ILE A 169 -0.74 -1.55 15.06
CA ILE A 169 0.59 -1.49 14.44
C ILE A 169 1.36 -0.25 14.88
N TYR A 170 0.70 0.90 14.99
CA TYR A 170 1.34 2.16 15.41
C TYR A 170 2.03 2.05 16.78
N PHE A 171 1.47 1.27 17.69
CA PHE A 171 2.03 1.05 19.04
C PHE A 171 3.01 -0.13 19.12
N MET A 172 3.25 -0.85 18.01
CA MET A 172 4.23 -1.94 18.02
C MET A 172 5.66 -1.40 18.08
N THR A 173 6.53 -2.17 18.74
CA THR A 173 7.96 -1.87 18.81
C THR A 173 8.63 -2.11 17.46
N GLU A 174 9.43 -1.16 17.02
CA GLU A 174 10.21 -1.29 15.78
C GLU A 174 11.43 -2.20 16.03
N PRO A 175 11.73 -3.17 15.13
CA PRO A 175 12.98 -3.92 15.18
C PRO A 175 14.20 -3.02 15.04
N ALA A 176 15.31 -3.37 15.69
CA ALA A 176 16.56 -2.63 15.58
C ALA A 176 17.04 -2.60 14.11
N ARG A 177 17.45 -1.43 13.63
CA ARG A 177 17.92 -1.23 12.26
C ARG A 177 19.29 -1.85 12.07
N GLY A 178 19.51 -2.46 10.89
CA GLY A 178 20.83 -2.96 10.50
C GLY A 178 21.34 -4.13 11.31
N SER A 179 20.46 -4.89 11.99
CA SER A 179 20.88 -6.00 12.87
C SER A 179 21.77 -7.03 12.18
N PHE A 180 21.61 -7.21 10.87
CA PHE A 180 22.38 -8.13 10.04
C PHE A 180 23.27 -7.45 8.99
N ASP A 181 23.20 -6.12 8.81
CA ASP A 181 24.00 -5.36 7.85
C ASP A 181 25.02 -4.47 8.57
N LYS A 182 26.11 -5.06 9.09
CA LYS A 182 27.14 -4.41 9.92
C LYS A 182 27.96 -3.30 9.23
N LYS A 183 27.75 -2.96 7.96
CA LYS A 183 28.71 -2.14 7.20
C LYS A 183 28.26 -0.75 6.72
N ASN A 184 27.00 -0.36 6.75
CA ASN A 184 26.60 0.90 6.07
C ASN A 184 25.66 1.86 6.83
N SER A 185 25.44 1.68 8.12
CA SER A 185 24.43 2.47 8.86
C SER A 185 24.85 3.91 9.20
N GLN A 186 26.11 4.31 9.04
CA GLN A 186 26.60 5.62 9.53
C GLN A 186 26.61 6.75 8.48
N SER A 187 26.44 6.48 7.20
CA SER A 187 26.64 7.51 6.15
C SER A 187 25.37 8.23 5.66
N LEU A 188 24.18 7.72 5.96
CA LEU A 188 22.92 8.27 5.42
C LEU A 188 22.22 9.31 6.35
N GLU A 189 22.62 9.39 7.61
CA GLU A 189 21.94 10.24 8.59
C GLU A 189 22.10 11.75 8.38
N GLN A 190 23.03 12.20 7.54
CA GLN A 190 23.37 13.62 7.38
C GLN A 190 22.92 14.25 6.05
N GLN A 191 22.37 13.50 5.10
CA GLN A 191 21.97 14.09 3.80
C GLN A 191 20.56 14.68 3.84
N LYS A 192 20.35 15.86 3.24
CA LYS A 192 19.03 16.49 3.11
C LYS A 192 18.13 15.65 2.20
N ILE A 193 16.83 15.53 2.55
CA ILE A 193 15.83 14.79 1.77
C ILE A 193 15.85 15.20 0.28
N SER A 194 15.98 16.50 0.02
CA SER A 194 16.04 17.03 -1.34
C SER A 194 17.24 16.52 -2.15
N GLU A 195 18.37 16.27 -1.49
CA GLU A 195 19.58 15.72 -2.14
C GLU A 195 19.42 14.23 -2.43
N ILE A 196 18.83 13.46 -1.49
CA ILE A 196 18.56 12.04 -1.69
C ILE A 196 17.58 11.84 -2.84
N VAL A 197 16.48 12.59 -2.87
CA VAL A 197 15.49 12.56 -3.98
C VAL A 197 16.15 12.95 -5.30
N LYS A 198 16.99 13.98 -5.31
CA LYS A 198 17.72 14.43 -6.52
C LYS A 198 18.73 13.39 -7.00
N LEU A 199 19.45 12.74 -6.08
CA LEU A 199 20.38 11.65 -6.41
C LEU A 199 19.65 10.42 -6.92
N ALA A 200 18.53 10.02 -6.29
CA ALA A 200 17.70 8.91 -6.75
C ALA A 200 17.16 9.18 -8.17
N PHE A 201 16.62 10.37 -8.41
CA PHE A 201 16.14 10.77 -9.74
C PHE A 201 17.26 10.78 -10.79
N LYS A 202 18.43 11.32 -10.44
CA LYS A 202 19.62 11.33 -11.31
C LYS A 202 20.12 9.91 -11.61
N SER A 203 20.09 9.00 -10.62
CA SER A 203 20.47 7.60 -10.81
C SER A 203 19.54 6.87 -11.75
N ILE A 204 18.22 7.09 -11.62
CA ILE A 204 17.20 6.51 -12.50
C ILE A 204 17.37 7.03 -13.93
N THR A 205 17.56 8.35 -14.12
CA THR A 205 17.69 8.96 -15.45
C THR A 205 18.99 8.59 -16.15
N ASN A 206 20.08 8.37 -15.41
CA ASN A 206 21.40 8.08 -15.98
C ASN A 206 21.69 6.58 -16.17
N SER A 207 20.87 5.69 -15.61
CA SER A 207 21.12 4.25 -15.70
C SER A 207 20.45 3.63 -16.91
N LYS A 208 21.22 3.36 -17.96
CA LYS A 208 20.74 2.62 -19.16
C LYS A 208 20.14 1.26 -18.80
N SER A 209 20.73 0.58 -17.82
CA SER A 209 20.24 -0.74 -17.36
C SER A 209 18.85 -0.66 -16.74
N LEU A 210 18.55 0.39 -15.95
CA LEU A 210 17.22 0.62 -15.39
C LEU A 210 16.20 0.91 -16.48
N TRP A 211 16.55 1.72 -17.48
CA TRP A 211 15.67 1.98 -18.64
C TRP A 211 15.37 0.72 -19.44
N LEU A 212 16.37 -0.16 -19.67
CA LEU A 212 16.16 -1.43 -20.34
C LEU A 212 15.24 -2.37 -19.54
N ILE A 213 15.36 -2.41 -18.22
CA ILE A 213 14.48 -3.21 -17.36
C ILE A 213 13.05 -2.64 -17.31
N MET A 214 12.89 -1.31 -17.43
CA MET A 214 11.57 -0.66 -17.40
C MET A 214 10.84 -0.74 -18.76
N LEU A 215 11.54 -0.92 -19.86
CA LEU A 215 11.00 -0.95 -21.22
C LEU A 215 10.89 -2.38 -21.81
N GLY A 216 11.53 -3.37 -21.20
CA GLY A 216 11.55 -4.77 -21.65
C GLY A 216 10.56 -5.63 -20.97
#